data_ec5e691bb96d512b76fdbd8a9f8f4be4
#
_entry.id   ec5e691bb96d512b76fdbd8a9f8f4be4
#
_cell.length_a   1.000
_cell.length_b   1.000
_cell.length_c   1.000
_cell.angle_alpha   90.00
_cell.angle_beta   90.00
_cell.angle_gamma   90.00
#
_symmetry.space_group_name_H-M   'P 1'
#
loop_
_entity.id
_entity.type
_entity.pdbx_description
1 polymer ?
#
loop_
_entity_poly.entity_id
_entity_poly.type
_entity_poly.pdbx_seq_one_letter_code
_entity_poly.pdbx_strand_id
1 'polypeptide(L)'
;PKTWATKNGIAAGSIVYINQGDNGALTLSTDRSERDLRVKLDIREKTGDDLIRDIIGCYVGGYRIIEVTSQHMSPAQKKDLHQIVNKLIGPEILEETINKVVIQDLLSSEELQSEKALRRIRTVVKSMIHDSFASLLNNNGDELAMDVIQRDDDVDRLNLLISRQFTEILRTGSVKQE
;
A
#
# COMPACT_ATOMS: atom_id res chain seq x y z
N PRO A 1 -7.44 20.61 25.63
CA PRO A 1 -7.14 21.94 26.15
C PRO A 1 -7.87 23.02 25.36
N LYS A 2 -8.35 24.09 26.03
CA LYS A 2 -9.18 25.13 25.41
C LYS A 2 -8.46 25.81 24.22
N THR A 3 -7.18 26.08 24.36
CA THR A 3 -6.33 26.65 23.32
C THR A 3 -6.26 25.78 22.05
N TRP A 4 -6.17 24.46 22.21
CA TRP A 4 -6.19 23.51 21.09
C TRP A 4 -7.56 23.51 20.39
N ALA A 5 -8.65 23.46 21.16
CA ALA A 5 -10.00 23.50 20.62
C ALA A 5 -10.24 24.77 19.79
N THR A 6 -9.87 25.95 20.33
CA THR A 6 -10.01 27.24 19.63
C THR A 6 -9.17 27.28 18.34
N LYS A 7 -7.93 26.78 18.38
CA LYS A 7 -7.03 26.74 17.19
C LYS A 7 -7.58 25.85 16.08
N ASN A 8 -8.30 24.77 16.43
CA ASN A 8 -8.90 23.83 15.48
C ASN A 8 -10.38 24.12 15.18
N GLY A 9 -10.90 25.30 15.56
CA GLY A 9 -12.27 25.71 15.25
C GLY A 9 -13.35 24.91 15.95
N ILE A 10 -13.04 24.23 17.06
CA ILE A 10 -13.97 23.40 17.82
C ILE A 10 -14.81 24.30 18.72
N ALA A 11 -16.12 24.28 18.55
CA ALA A 11 -17.11 24.99 19.34
C ALA A 11 -18.06 24.00 20.06
N ALA A 12 -18.93 24.53 20.91
CA ALA A 12 -20.00 23.73 21.52
C ALA A 12 -20.88 23.11 20.41
N GLY A 13 -21.06 21.79 20.44
CA GLY A 13 -21.79 21.03 19.43
C GLY A 13 -20.94 20.50 18.26
N SER A 14 -19.64 20.83 18.20
CA SER A 14 -18.75 20.21 17.21
C SER A 14 -18.57 18.72 17.49
N ILE A 15 -18.58 17.91 16.42
CA ILE A 15 -18.27 16.48 16.51
C ILE A 15 -16.76 16.34 16.58
N VAL A 16 -16.27 15.57 17.53
CA VAL A 16 -14.88 15.21 17.70
C VAL A 16 -14.77 13.70 17.70
N TYR A 17 -13.88 13.18 16.89
CA TYR A 17 -13.57 11.75 16.83
C TYR A 17 -12.44 11.45 17.82
N ILE A 18 -12.61 10.39 18.60
CA ILE A 18 -11.61 9.92 19.54
C ILE A 18 -11.16 8.54 19.11
N ASN A 19 -9.89 8.40 18.81
CA ASN A 19 -9.24 7.12 18.56
C ASN A 19 -8.36 6.75 19.75
N GLN A 20 -8.51 5.53 20.23
CA GLN A 20 -7.62 4.96 21.25
C GLN A 20 -6.56 4.13 20.54
N GLY A 21 -5.29 4.52 20.69
CA GLY A 21 -4.16 3.73 20.24
C GLY A 21 -3.89 2.54 21.18
N ASP A 22 -3.21 1.51 20.70
CA ASP A 22 -2.88 0.30 21.46
C ASP A 22 -2.00 0.58 22.69
N ASN A 23 -1.28 1.69 22.68
CA ASN A 23 -0.50 2.20 23.83
C ASN A 23 -1.35 2.96 24.87
N GLY A 24 -2.68 2.95 24.73
CA GLY A 24 -3.60 3.71 25.59
C GLY A 24 -3.66 5.22 25.29
N ALA A 25 -2.92 5.71 24.31
CA ALA A 25 -3.01 7.11 23.89
C ALA A 25 -4.36 7.41 23.24
N LEU A 26 -4.93 8.59 23.54
CA LEU A 26 -6.14 9.08 22.88
C LEU A 26 -5.75 10.14 21.85
N THR A 27 -6.10 9.88 20.60
CA THR A 27 -5.98 10.87 19.52
C THR A 27 -7.34 11.49 19.27
N LEU A 28 -7.40 12.83 19.33
CA LEU A 28 -8.59 13.61 19.04
C LEU A 28 -8.48 14.23 17.66
N SER A 29 -9.46 14.03 16.80
CA SER A 29 -9.51 14.62 15.47
C SER A 29 -10.87 15.28 15.22
N THR A 30 -10.90 16.36 14.46
CA THR A 30 -12.11 17.06 14.02
C THR A 30 -12.63 16.52 12.69
N ASP A 31 -11.83 15.73 12.02
CA ASP A 31 -12.14 15.19 10.70
C ASP A 31 -12.26 13.65 10.77
N ARG A 32 -13.29 13.13 10.11
CA ARG A 32 -13.48 11.70 9.91
C ARG A 32 -12.51 11.14 8.85
N SER A 33 -11.82 12.02 8.12
CA SER A 33 -11.02 11.72 6.94
C SER A 33 -9.78 10.86 7.18
N GLU A 34 -9.39 10.62 8.45
CA GLU A 34 -8.26 9.70 8.72
C GLU A 34 -8.57 8.24 8.33
N ARG A 35 -9.85 7.85 8.15
CA ARG A 35 -10.21 6.47 7.82
C ARG A 35 -10.38 6.19 6.33
N ASP A 36 -10.71 7.20 5.53
CA ASP A 36 -10.96 7.02 4.09
C ASP A 36 -10.06 7.94 3.26
N LEU A 37 -8.76 7.67 3.27
CA LEU A 37 -7.85 8.30 2.32
C LEU A 37 -8.23 7.87 0.91
N ARG A 38 -9.03 8.71 0.29
CA ARG A 38 -9.44 8.55 -1.09
C ARG A 38 -8.62 9.49 -1.97
N VAL A 39 -8.13 8.97 -3.09
CA VAL A 39 -7.52 9.76 -4.15
C VAL A 39 -8.24 9.50 -5.46
N LYS A 40 -8.34 10.54 -6.26
CA LYS A 40 -8.84 10.44 -7.64
C LYS A 40 -7.68 10.70 -8.60
N LEU A 41 -7.45 9.73 -9.48
CA LEU A 41 -6.38 9.72 -10.45
C LEU A 41 -6.96 9.76 -11.86
N ASP A 42 -6.72 10.84 -12.60
CA ASP A 42 -7.07 10.95 -14.01
C ASP A 42 -5.89 10.46 -14.86
N ILE A 43 -6.12 9.36 -15.59
CA ILE A 43 -5.06 8.67 -16.33
C ILE A 43 -5.10 8.92 -17.83
N ARG A 44 -6.01 9.73 -18.35
CA ARG A 44 -6.32 9.98 -19.78
C ARG A 44 -5.42 9.25 -20.79
N GLU A 45 -4.15 9.62 -20.88
CA GLU A 45 -3.17 9.09 -21.85
C GLU A 45 -2.06 8.24 -21.21
N LYS A 46 -2.09 8.04 -19.88
CA LYS A 46 -1.07 7.25 -19.19
C LYS A 46 -1.29 5.77 -19.39
N THR A 47 -0.22 5.07 -19.73
CA THR A 47 -0.17 3.61 -19.90
C THR A 47 1.18 3.08 -19.41
N GLY A 48 1.29 1.76 -19.25
CA GLY A 48 2.55 1.11 -18.88
C GLY A 48 3.15 1.64 -17.58
N ASP A 49 4.44 1.88 -17.59
CA ASP A 49 5.21 2.23 -16.38
C ASP A 49 4.74 3.51 -15.68
N ASP A 50 4.26 4.50 -16.41
CA ASP A 50 3.80 5.76 -15.80
C ASP A 50 2.52 5.54 -15.01
N LEU A 51 1.58 4.76 -15.54
CA LEU A 51 0.37 4.37 -14.84
C LEU A 51 0.69 3.51 -13.61
N ILE A 52 1.57 2.54 -13.77
CA ILE A 52 2.03 1.66 -12.68
C ILE A 52 2.65 2.46 -11.54
N ARG A 53 3.53 3.42 -11.84
CA ARG A 53 4.16 4.29 -10.84
C ARG A 53 3.15 5.15 -10.08
N ASP A 54 2.15 5.69 -10.77
CA ASP A 54 1.10 6.49 -10.12
C ASP A 54 0.30 5.64 -9.11
N ILE A 55 -0.07 4.41 -9.48
CA ILE A 55 -0.78 3.49 -8.57
C ILE A 55 0.09 3.10 -7.38
N ILE A 56 1.37 2.75 -7.61
CA ILE A 56 2.33 2.47 -6.53
C ILE A 56 2.47 3.68 -5.61
N GLY A 57 2.59 4.89 -6.17
CA GLY A 57 2.69 6.13 -5.40
C GLY A 57 1.47 6.35 -4.50
N CYS A 58 0.27 6.12 -5.02
CA CYS A 58 -0.96 6.18 -4.23
C CYS A 58 -0.98 5.10 -3.13
N TYR A 59 -0.58 3.87 -3.46
CA TYR A 59 -0.52 2.77 -2.51
C TYR A 59 0.45 3.05 -1.36
N VAL A 60 1.70 3.41 -1.67
CA VAL A 60 2.74 3.73 -0.67
C VAL A 60 2.37 5.00 0.11
N GLY A 61 1.69 5.97 -0.53
CA GLY A 61 1.13 7.16 0.13
C GLY A 61 0.02 6.86 1.15
N GLY A 62 -0.41 5.59 1.26
CA GLY A 62 -1.36 5.13 2.27
C GLY A 62 -2.82 5.38 1.89
N TYR A 63 -3.12 5.72 0.65
CA TYR A 63 -4.51 5.83 0.20
C TYR A 63 -5.21 4.46 0.25
N ARG A 64 -6.42 4.46 0.81
CA ARG A 64 -7.23 3.25 0.95
C ARG A 64 -8.16 3.03 -0.23
N ILE A 65 -8.57 4.11 -0.89
CA ILE A 65 -9.42 4.07 -2.06
C ILE A 65 -8.76 4.90 -3.15
N ILE A 66 -8.45 4.26 -4.27
CA ILE A 66 -7.88 4.89 -5.46
C ILE A 66 -8.95 4.82 -6.56
N GLU A 67 -9.52 5.96 -6.89
CA GLU A 67 -10.50 6.09 -7.97
C GLU A 67 -9.77 6.52 -9.24
N VAL A 68 -9.55 5.57 -10.14
CA VAL A 68 -8.88 5.80 -11.43
C VAL A 68 -9.93 6.16 -12.47
N THR A 69 -9.76 7.29 -13.15
CA THR A 69 -10.73 7.79 -14.13
C THR A 69 -10.06 8.12 -15.47
N SER A 70 -10.80 7.90 -16.57
CA SER A 70 -10.45 8.28 -17.93
C SER A 70 -11.73 8.58 -18.71
N GLN A 71 -11.66 9.29 -19.83
CA GLN A 71 -12.83 9.43 -20.72
C GLN A 71 -13.26 8.07 -21.30
N HIS A 72 -12.27 7.27 -21.70
CA HIS A 72 -12.45 5.90 -22.16
C HIS A 72 -11.19 5.10 -21.84
N MET A 73 -11.33 4.12 -20.95
CA MET A 73 -10.20 3.26 -20.57
C MET A 73 -9.93 2.23 -21.67
N SER A 74 -8.71 2.25 -22.18
CA SER A 74 -8.29 1.25 -23.15
C SER A 74 -8.10 -0.13 -22.51
N PRO A 75 -8.19 -1.23 -23.29
CA PRO A 75 -7.88 -2.57 -22.79
C PRO A 75 -6.46 -2.68 -22.20
N ALA A 76 -5.49 -1.93 -22.76
CA ALA A 76 -4.12 -1.89 -22.24
C ALA A 76 -4.08 -1.26 -20.85
N GLN A 77 -4.73 -0.11 -20.63
CA GLN A 77 -4.83 0.52 -19.32
C GLN A 77 -5.48 -0.39 -18.28
N LYS A 78 -6.56 -1.07 -18.64
CA LYS A 78 -7.20 -2.04 -17.73
C LYS A 78 -6.28 -3.19 -17.39
N LYS A 79 -5.57 -3.74 -18.37
CA LYS A 79 -4.57 -4.79 -18.15
C LYS A 79 -3.47 -4.34 -17.20
N ASP A 80 -2.93 -3.13 -17.40
CA ASP A 80 -1.89 -2.56 -16.53
C ASP A 80 -2.40 -2.40 -15.10
N LEU A 81 -3.64 -1.91 -14.91
CA LEU A 81 -4.28 -1.78 -13.60
C LEU A 81 -4.44 -3.14 -12.91
N HIS A 82 -4.93 -4.15 -13.59
CA HIS A 82 -5.03 -5.51 -13.05
C HIS A 82 -3.66 -6.08 -12.69
N GLN A 83 -2.66 -5.88 -13.54
CA GLN A 83 -1.31 -6.37 -13.28
C GLN A 83 -0.69 -5.73 -12.04
N ILE A 84 -0.81 -4.41 -11.89
CA ILE A 84 -0.23 -3.74 -10.72
C ILE A 84 -1.01 -4.08 -9.44
N VAL A 85 -2.34 -4.12 -9.46
CA VAL A 85 -3.13 -4.47 -8.27
C VAL A 85 -2.77 -5.88 -7.79
N ASN A 86 -2.61 -6.85 -8.70
CA ASN A 86 -2.17 -8.21 -8.35
C ASN A 86 -0.74 -8.27 -7.76
N LYS A 87 0.10 -7.27 -8.04
CA LYS A 87 1.44 -7.12 -7.45
C LYS A 87 1.43 -6.42 -6.09
N LEU A 88 0.32 -5.84 -5.65
CA LEU A 88 0.19 -5.20 -4.34
C LEU A 88 -0.43 -6.15 -3.31
N ILE A 89 -0.19 -5.89 -2.04
CA ILE A 89 -0.77 -6.66 -0.94
C ILE A 89 -1.90 -5.83 -0.32
N GLY A 90 -3.12 -6.36 -0.39
CA GLY A 90 -4.32 -5.75 0.18
C GLY A 90 -5.27 -5.07 -0.79
N PRO A 91 -4.81 -4.33 -1.80
CA PRO A 91 -5.69 -3.72 -2.78
C PRO A 91 -6.40 -4.74 -3.67
N GLU A 92 -7.69 -4.45 -3.93
CA GLU A 92 -8.53 -5.20 -4.86
C GLU A 92 -9.34 -4.24 -5.73
N ILE A 93 -9.65 -4.64 -6.96
CA ILE A 93 -10.54 -3.89 -7.85
C ILE A 93 -11.99 -4.21 -7.47
N LEU A 94 -12.71 -3.22 -6.92
CA LEU A 94 -14.10 -3.38 -6.51
C LEU A 94 -15.10 -2.96 -7.58
N GLU A 95 -14.73 -2.01 -8.41
CA GLU A 95 -15.58 -1.50 -9.49
C GLU A 95 -14.75 -1.30 -10.75
N GLU A 96 -15.25 -1.76 -11.87
CA GLU A 96 -14.65 -1.53 -13.17
C GLU A 96 -15.74 -1.20 -14.18
N THR A 97 -15.60 -0.03 -14.83
CA THR A 97 -16.48 0.44 -15.88
C THR A 97 -15.65 0.86 -17.11
N ILE A 98 -16.31 1.45 -18.12
CA ILE A 98 -15.62 1.95 -19.30
C ILE A 98 -14.75 3.18 -19.04
N ASN A 99 -15.04 3.92 -17.98
CA ASN A 99 -14.39 5.20 -17.67
C ASN A 99 -13.88 5.31 -16.23
N LYS A 100 -14.07 4.28 -15.40
CA LYS A 100 -13.68 4.28 -13.98
C LYS A 100 -13.27 2.89 -13.51
N VAL A 101 -12.20 2.84 -12.72
CA VAL A 101 -11.82 1.69 -11.90
C VAL A 101 -11.66 2.16 -10.45
N VAL A 102 -12.23 1.43 -9.50
CA VAL A 102 -12.07 1.69 -8.07
C VAL A 102 -11.25 0.58 -7.46
N ILE A 103 -10.07 0.95 -6.96
CA ILE A 103 -9.17 0.06 -6.24
C ILE A 103 -9.33 0.39 -4.76
N GLN A 104 -9.57 -0.62 -3.93
CA GLN A 104 -9.72 -0.46 -2.49
C GLN A 104 -8.81 -1.42 -1.75
N ASP A 105 -8.12 -0.91 -0.73
CA ASP A 105 -7.37 -1.72 0.22
C ASP A 105 -8.35 -2.39 1.19
N LEU A 106 -8.37 -3.72 1.17
CA LEU A 106 -9.27 -4.54 2.00
C LEU A 106 -8.60 -4.99 3.31
N LEU A 107 -7.29 -4.77 3.45
CA LEU A 107 -6.59 -5.15 4.67
C LEU A 107 -6.77 -4.10 5.77
N SER A 108 -6.96 -4.57 6.99
CA SER A 108 -6.87 -3.71 8.17
C SER A 108 -5.41 -3.50 8.54
N SER A 109 -5.08 -2.29 9.03
CA SER A 109 -3.72 -1.94 9.49
C SER A 109 -3.23 -2.83 10.65
N GLU A 110 -4.14 -3.53 11.33
CA GLU A 110 -3.85 -4.41 12.48
C GLU A 110 -3.36 -5.81 12.06
N GLU A 111 -3.72 -6.26 10.84
CA GLU A 111 -3.45 -7.64 10.40
C GLU A 111 -2.02 -7.88 9.90
N LEU A 112 -1.32 -6.82 9.51
CA LEU A 112 0.02 -6.91 8.93
C LEU A 112 1.07 -6.20 9.81
N GLN A 113 1.73 -6.98 10.64
CA GLN A 113 2.86 -6.49 11.42
C GLN A 113 4.09 -6.34 10.52
N SER A 114 4.62 -5.13 10.39
CA SER A 114 5.83 -4.81 9.62
C SER A 114 7.00 -5.72 9.96
N GLU A 115 7.11 -6.13 11.23
CA GLU A 115 8.14 -7.04 11.69
C GLU A 115 8.03 -8.43 11.05
N LYS A 116 6.82 -8.99 10.90
CA LYS A 116 6.62 -10.28 10.23
C LYS A 116 7.01 -10.19 8.76
N ALA A 117 6.67 -9.08 8.09
CA ALA A 117 7.05 -8.84 6.70
C ALA A 117 8.58 -8.74 6.55
N LEU A 118 9.26 -7.99 7.43
CA LEU A 118 10.72 -7.90 7.45
C LEU A 118 11.40 -9.23 7.71
N ARG A 119 10.91 -10.02 8.66
CA ARG A 119 11.43 -11.38 8.92
C ARG A 119 11.27 -12.29 7.70
N ARG A 120 10.13 -12.19 6.99
CA ARG A 120 9.90 -12.94 5.76
C ARG A 120 10.86 -12.51 4.65
N ILE A 121 11.03 -11.21 4.39
CA ILE A 121 12.01 -10.68 3.42
C ILE A 121 13.40 -11.23 3.73
N ARG A 122 13.86 -11.12 4.98
CA ARG A 122 15.18 -11.66 5.40
C ARG A 122 15.33 -13.14 5.06
N THR A 123 14.30 -13.95 5.31
CA THR A 123 14.35 -15.39 5.05
C THR A 123 14.41 -15.67 3.56
N VAL A 124 13.58 -15.00 2.75
CA VAL A 124 13.52 -15.17 1.30
C VAL A 124 14.83 -14.72 0.67
N VAL A 125 15.31 -13.51 0.99
CA VAL A 125 16.58 -12.99 0.43
C VAL A 125 17.77 -13.88 0.78
N LYS A 126 17.83 -14.42 2.01
CA LYS A 126 18.88 -15.36 2.39
C LYS A 126 18.87 -16.62 1.53
N SER A 127 17.68 -17.17 1.24
CA SER A 127 17.54 -18.32 0.34
C SER A 127 17.90 -17.96 -1.10
N MET A 128 17.45 -16.80 -1.60
CA MET A 128 17.78 -16.33 -2.95
C MET A 128 19.30 -16.20 -3.16
N ILE A 129 20.03 -15.66 -2.19
CA ILE A 129 21.49 -15.56 -2.26
C ILE A 129 22.13 -16.95 -2.37
N HIS A 130 21.69 -17.88 -1.51
CA HIS A 130 22.21 -19.26 -1.56
C HIS A 130 21.93 -19.92 -2.91
N ASP A 131 20.70 -19.81 -3.41
CA ASP A 131 20.28 -20.46 -4.65
C ASP A 131 20.90 -19.79 -5.87
N SER A 132 21.17 -18.48 -5.84
CA SER A 132 21.92 -17.79 -6.87
C SER A 132 23.35 -18.33 -7.02
N PHE A 133 24.04 -18.59 -5.90
CA PHE A 133 25.35 -19.24 -5.97
C PHE A 133 25.26 -20.70 -6.44
N ALA A 134 24.24 -21.42 -5.97
CA ALA A 134 24.03 -22.81 -6.38
C ALA A 134 23.72 -22.93 -7.87
N SER A 135 22.99 -21.97 -8.46
CA SER A 135 22.67 -21.95 -9.90
C SER A 135 23.92 -21.87 -10.78
N LEU A 136 24.96 -21.19 -10.31
CA LEU A 136 26.24 -21.08 -11.05
C LEU A 136 27.08 -22.37 -11.02
N LEU A 137 26.83 -23.23 -10.04
CA LEU A 137 27.62 -24.43 -9.81
C LEU A 137 26.94 -25.72 -10.32
N ASN A 138 25.68 -25.69 -10.65
CA ASN A 138 24.89 -26.85 -11.05
C ASN A 138 24.52 -26.84 -12.53
N ASN A 139 24.45 -28.04 -13.14
CA ASN A 139 24.05 -28.21 -14.53
C ASN A 139 22.62 -27.78 -14.85
N ASN A 140 21.71 -27.68 -13.84
CA ASN A 140 20.32 -27.18 -13.93
C ASN A 140 20.20 -25.79 -13.37
N GLY A 141 21.23 -24.95 -13.51
CA GLY A 141 21.30 -23.60 -12.96
C GLY A 141 20.18 -22.68 -13.43
N ASP A 142 19.67 -22.87 -14.66
CA ASP A 142 18.63 -22.03 -15.25
C ASP A 142 17.30 -22.10 -14.49
N GLU A 143 16.87 -23.29 -14.03
CA GLU A 143 15.62 -23.43 -13.23
C GLU A 143 15.75 -22.71 -11.90
N LEU A 144 16.89 -22.88 -11.22
CA LEU A 144 17.15 -22.17 -9.95
C LEU A 144 17.22 -20.65 -10.15
N ALA A 145 17.85 -20.19 -11.23
CA ALA A 145 17.90 -18.77 -11.55
C ALA A 145 16.50 -18.18 -11.81
N MET A 146 15.67 -18.89 -12.56
CA MET A 146 14.27 -18.48 -12.79
C MET A 146 13.45 -18.43 -11.50
N ASP A 147 13.63 -19.40 -10.60
CA ASP A 147 12.97 -19.40 -9.30
C ASP A 147 13.43 -18.21 -8.41
N VAL A 148 14.72 -17.86 -8.46
CA VAL A 148 15.23 -16.66 -7.78
C VAL A 148 14.57 -15.39 -8.32
N ILE A 149 14.47 -15.25 -9.65
CA ILE A 149 13.80 -14.10 -10.30
C ILE A 149 12.33 -14.01 -9.88
N GLN A 150 11.63 -15.14 -9.80
CA GLN A 150 10.22 -15.14 -9.37
C GLN A 150 10.07 -14.74 -7.90
N ARG A 151 11.00 -15.14 -7.03
CA ARG A 151 10.98 -14.74 -5.60
C ARG A 151 11.32 -13.27 -5.39
N ASP A 152 12.01 -12.63 -6.34
CA ASP A 152 12.26 -11.18 -6.29
C ASP A 152 10.94 -10.38 -6.33
N ASP A 153 10.00 -10.79 -7.18
CA ASP A 153 8.63 -10.20 -7.19
C ASP A 153 7.95 -10.28 -5.81
N ASP A 154 8.13 -11.38 -5.06
CA ASP A 154 7.57 -11.52 -3.70
C ASP A 154 8.24 -10.56 -2.70
N VAL A 155 9.56 -10.37 -2.82
CA VAL A 155 10.31 -9.40 -1.99
C VAL A 155 9.85 -7.98 -2.29
N ASP A 156 9.69 -7.62 -3.56
CA ASP A 156 9.20 -6.31 -3.98
C ASP A 156 7.81 -6.01 -3.43
N ARG A 157 6.88 -6.97 -3.49
CA ARG A 157 5.54 -6.84 -2.91
C ARG A 157 5.58 -6.54 -1.41
N LEU A 158 6.42 -7.26 -0.67
CA LEU A 158 6.59 -7.04 0.76
C LEU A 158 7.26 -5.70 1.07
N ASN A 159 8.21 -5.27 0.26
CA ASN A 159 8.87 -3.97 0.40
C ASN A 159 7.88 -2.80 0.19
N LEU A 160 7.02 -2.89 -0.82
CA LEU A 160 5.95 -1.90 -1.04
C LEU A 160 4.98 -1.84 0.14
N LEU A 161 4.61 -2.99 0.71
CA LEU A 161 3.77 -3.07 1.91
C LEU A 161 4.43 -2.39 3.11
N ILE A 162 5.70 -2.66 3.37
CA ILE A 162 6.45 -2.05 4.48
C ILE A 162 6.54 -0.53 4.28
N SER A 163 6.82 -0.08 3.04
CA SER A 163 6.89 1.34 2.71
C SER A 163 5.55 2.05 2.97
N ARG A 164 4.43 1.41 2.63
CA ARG A 164 3.08 1.89 2.93
C ARG A 164 2.85 2.00 4.45
N GLN A 165 3.16 0.94 5.20
CA GLN A 165 3.00 0.94 6.66
C GLN A 165 3.87 2.00 7.33
N PHE A 166 5.10 2.19 6.86
CA PHE A 166 5.97 3.25 7.35
C PHE A 166 5.39 4.64 7.11
N THR A 167 4.83 4.90 5.93
CA THR A 167 4.13 6.15 5.63
C THR A 167 2.92 6.36 6.56
N GLU A 168 2.17 5.31 6.85
CA GLU A 168 1.03 5.36 7.78
C GLU A 168 1.48 5.69 9.22
N ILE A 169 2.56 5.05 9.69
CA ILE A 169 3.17 5.35 11.00
C ILE A 169 3.61 6.81 11.09
N LEU A 170 4.31 7.32 10.07
CA LEU A 170 4.75 8.72 10.04
C LEU A 170 3.58 9.70 10.10
N ARG A 171 2.48 9.37 9.42
CA ARG A 171 1.29 10.21 9.39
C ARG A 171 0.50 10.18 10.70
N THR A 172 0.34 9.03 11.32
CA THR A 172 -0.47 8.85 12.53
C THR A 172 0.32 9.12 13.81
N GLY A 173 1.65 9.17 13.74
CA GLY A 173 2.52 9.26 14.91
C GLY A 173 2.48 8.02 15.81
N SER A 174 1.84 6.94 15.36
CA SER A 174 1.67 5.71 16.12
C SER A 174 2.86 4.80 15.91
N VAL A 175 3.89 4.96 16.74
CA VAL A 175 4.94 3.94 16.90
C VAL A 175 4.43 3.00 17.98
N LYS A 176 4.06 1.77 17.66
CA LYS A 176 3.84 0.73 18.67
C LYS A 176 5.19 0.49 19.37
N GLN A 177 5.30 0.89 20.62
CA GLN A 177 6.37 0.39 21.49
C GLN A 177 5.93 -0.98 21.99
N GLU A 178 6.64 -2.04 21.63
CA GLU A 178 6.57 -3.35 22.26
C GLU A 178 7.19 -3.30 23.67
#